data_5a9d605646ca9f2196c7190fd80791ed
#
_entry.id   5a9d605646ca9f2196c7190fd80791ed
#
_cell.length_a   1.000
_cell.length_b   1.000
_cell.length_c   1.000
_cell.angle_alpha   90.00
_cell.angle_beta   90.00
_cell.angle_gamma   90.00
#
_symmetry.space_group_name_H-M   'P 1'
#
loop_
_entity.id
_entity.type
_entity.pdbx_description
1 polymer ?
#
loop_
_entity_poly.entity_id
_entity_poly.type
_entity_poly.pdbx_seq_one_letter_code
_entity_poly.pdbx_strand_id
1 'polypeptide(L)'
;DHHRKVVRRHAIITQEHHVVNHRRSRTGDNIFNGALDNASGTAGLLTIAKAYVESTPRPERSVVFLAVTLEESGLLGSAYYVANPIFPLAKTVAALNMDAISWGGPTKDVTVVGHGASELEEYLASEAQRQDRIVKPEPTPENGFFFRSDHFNFAKGGVPALYIKLGVDDREKGEEWGRAQLAEFTKNDYHKPSDEFRPGIDVRGGLQDIELMQRIGWQLANERRFPNWYPDSEFRAARDRSLAR
;
A
#
# COMPACT_ATOMS: atom_id res chain seq x y z
N ASP A 1 30.03 14.46 -27.57
CA ASP A 1 29.35 14.52 -26.25
C ASP A 1 27.87 14.28 -26.40
N HIS A 2 27.48 13.01 -26.38
CA HIS A 2 26.08 12.62 -26.41
C HIS A 2 25.58 12.60 -24.95
N HIS A 3 25.01 13.70 -24.50
CA HIS A 3 24.17 13.70 -23.32
C HIS A 3 22.94 12.83 -23.61
N ARG A 4 23.03 11.54 -23.32
CA ARG A 4 21.86 10.68 -23.15
C ARG A 4 21.06 11.29 -22.01
N LYS A 5 19.93 11.96 -22.36
CA LYS A 5 18.90 12.31 -21.39
C LYS A 5 18.44 11.02 -20.75
N VAL A 6 18.98 10.69 -19.58
CA VAL A 6 18.49 9.57 -18.78
C VAL A 6 17.06 9.93 -18.38
N VAL A 7 16.11 9.29 -19.04
CA VAL A 7 14.70 9.40 -18.67
C VAL A 7 14.55 8.67 -17.35
N ARG A 8 14.67 9.41 -16.24
CA ARG A 8 14.49 8.85 -14.90
C ARG A 8 13.04 8.40 -14.76
N ARG A 9 12.85 7.13 -14.44
CA ARG A 9 11.56 6.51 -14.14
C ARG A 9 11.43 6.39 -12.63
N HIS A 10 10.20 6.39 -12.09
CA HIS A 10 9.94 6.51 -10.67
C HIS A 10 9.05 5.36 -10.21
N ALA A 11 9.31 4.83 -9.03
CA ALA A 11 8.36 4.02 -8.28
C ALA A 11 7.76 4.91 -7.18
N ILE A 12 6.46 4.80 -6.95
CA ILE A 12 5.76 5.53 -5.91
C ILE A 12 5.36 4.54 -4.83
N ILE A 13 5.74 4.82 -3.60
CA ILE A 13 5.21 4.15 -2.42
C ILE A 13 4.29 5.18 -1.77
N THR A 14 3.01 4.89 -1.74
CA THR A 14 2.00 5.75 -1.18
C THR A 14 1.52 5.24 0.15
N GLN A 15 1.11 6.14 0.98
CA GLN A 15 0.34 5.85 2.16
C GLN A 15 -0.62 7.00 2.44
N GLU A 16 -1.64 6.69 3.14
CA GLU A 16 -2.64 7.61 3.63
C GLU A 16 -2.18 8.33 4.89
N HIS A 17 -2.53 9.61 5.01
CA HIS A 17 -2.37 10.37 6.24
C HIS A 17 -3.74 10.82 6.73
N HIS A 18 -4.19 10.24 7.84
CA HIS A 18 -5.43 10.69 8.49
C HIS A 18 -5.30 12.13 8.95
N VAL A 19 -6.10 13.00 8.37
CA VAL A 19 -6.44 14.27 9.03
C VAL A 19 -7.50 13.94 10.06
N VAL A 20 -7.16 14.16 11.32
CA VAL A 20 -8.07 14.04 12.45
C VAL A 20 -9.42 14.68 12.10
N ASN A 21 -10.42 13.87 11.82
CA ASN A 21 -11.76 14.35 11.53
C ASN A 21 -12.44 14.66 12.86
N HIS A 22 -12.45 15.94 13.25
CA HIS A 22 -13.13 16.42 14.47
C HIS A 22 -14.65 16.26 14.33
N ARG A 23 -15.15 15.04 14.17
CA ARG A 23 -16.56 14.78 14.41
C ARG A 23 -16.80 14.76 15.92
N ARG A 24 -17.60 15.70 16.41
CA ARG A 24 -18.00 15.70 17.82
C ARG A 24 -18.62 14.35 18.18
N SER A 25 -17.89 13.53 18.92
CA SER A 25 -18.41 12.32 19.55
C SER A 25 -19.45 12.70 20.60
N ARG A 26 -20.49 11.90 20.75
CA ARG A 26 -21.45 12.03 21.85
C ARG A 26 -20.90 11.54 23.20
N THR A 27 -19.69 11.01 23.26
CA THR A 27 -19.13 10.26 24.40
C THR A 27 -17.80 10.79 24.92
N GLY A 28 -17.43 12.05 24.65
CA GLY A 28 -16.37 12.75 25.40
C GLY A 28 -15.02 12.85 24.72
N ASP A 29 -14.43 11.83 24.14
CA ASP A 29 -13.19 11.95 23.35
C ASP A 29 -13.51 12.06 21.86
N ASN A 30 -12.95 13.11 21.23
CA ASN A 30 -13.19 13.43 19.82
C ASN A 30 -11.91 13.36 18.98
N ILE A 31 -10.83 12.78 19.52
CA ILE A 31 -9.55 12.62 18.83
C ILE A 31 -9.54 11.23 18.18
N PHE A 32 -9.44 11.21 16.87
CA PHE A 32 -9.29 9.98 16.10
C PHE A 32 -7.80 9.84 15.79
N ASN A 33 -7.12 9.01 16.58
CA ASN A 33 -5.66 8.85 16.48
C ASN A 33 -5.27 8.04 15.24
N GLY A 34 -6.15 7.13 14.78
CA GLY A 34 -5.90 6.30 13.61
C GLY A 34 -4.60 5.51 13.72
N ALA A 35 -4.37 4.86 14.85
CA ALA A 35 -3.08 4.25 15.14
C ALA A 35 -2.80 3.06 14.21
N LEU A 36 -3.81 2.21 13.96
CA LEU A 36 -3.73 1.20 12.92
C LEU A 36 -4.09 1.81 11.56
N ASP A 37 -5.17 2.56 11.49
CA ASP A 37 -5.75 3.13 10.31
C ASP A 37 -5.65 4.68 10.31
N ASN A 38 -4.50 5.36 9.80
CA ASN A 38 -3.38 4.66 9.16
C ASN A 38 -2.02 5.24 9.59
N ALA A 39 -1.80 5.51 10.88
CA ALA A 39 -0.47 5.87 11.36
C ALA A 39 0.53 4.72 11.18
N SER A 40 0.04 3.47 11.17
CA SER A 40 0.86 2.28 10.91
C SER A 40 1.47 2.31 9.51
N GLY A 41 0.68 2.65 8.48
CA GLY A 41 1.17 2.83 7.11
C GLY A 41 2.17 3.98 7.00
N THR A 42 1.95 5.10 7.74
CA THR A 42 2.91 6.20 7.83
C THR A 42 4.25 5.72 8.39
N ALA A 43 4.23 4.96 9.48
CA ALA A 43 5.43 4.39 10.07
C ALA A 43 6.15 3.44 9.11
N GLY A 44 5.38 2.62 8.37
CA GLY A 44 5.90 1.75 7.31
C GLY A 44 6.58 2.53 6.19
N LEU A 45 5.96 3.60 5.70
CA LEU A 45 6.51 4.47 4.67
C LEU A 45 7.87 5.05 5.11
N LEU A 46 7.95 5.58 6.32
CA LEU A 46 9.18 6.14 6.88
C LEU A 46 10.25 5.07 7.09
N THR A 47 9.87 3.88 7.50
CA THR A 47 10.77 2.74 7.69
C THR A 47 11.40 2.31 6.36
N ILE A 48 10.61 2.18 5.30
CA ILE A 48 11.09 1.85 3.96
C ILE A 48 11.97 2.98 3.42
N ALA A 49 11.58 4.25 3.60
CA ALA A 49 12.36 5.39 3.16
C ALA A 49 13.74 5.38 3.80
N LYS A 50 13.83 5.13 5.11
CA LYS A 50 15.11 5.00 5.83
C LYS A 50 15.96 3.87 5.24
N ALA A 51 15.39 2.67 5.05
CA ALA A 51 16.11 1.54 4.48
C ALA A 51 16.70 1.84 3.10
N TYR A 52 15.97 2.59 2.26
CA TYR A 52 16.46 2.97 0.94
C TYR A 52 17.56 4.05 0.98
N VAL A 53 17.48 4.99 1.92
CA VAL A 53 18.54 6.00 2.11
C VAL A 53 19.84 5.36 2.62
N GLU A 54 19.74 4.35 3.47
CA GLU A 54 20.88 3.64 4.05
C GLU A 54 21.44 2.54 3.11
N SER A 55 20.75 2.21 2.03
CA SER A 55 21.18 1.16 1.10
C SER A 55 22.43 1.55 0.29
N THR A 56 23.29 0.54 0.06
CA THR A 56 24.46 0.65 -0.82
C THR A 56 24.58 -0.63 -1.67
N PRO A 57 24.55 -0.54 -3.01
CA PRO A 57 24.32 0.67 -3.81
C PRO A 57 22.92 1.28 -3.64
N ARG A 58 22.72 2.51 -4.08
CA ARG A 58 21.39 3.12 -4.13
C ARG A 58 20.56 2.55 -5.28
N PRO A 59 19.20 2.63 -5.21
CA PRO A 59 18.34 2.21 -6.31
C PRO A 59 18.66 2.92 -7.63
N GLU A 60 18.56 2.21 -8.74
CA GLU A 60 18.78 2.79 -10.08
C GLU A 60 17.69 3.79 -10.49
N ARG A 61 16.45 3.59 -10.01
CA ARG A 61 15.33 4.51 -10.22
C ARG A 61 15.14 5.40 -8.99
N SER A 62 14.60 6.59 -9.22
CA SER A 62 14.08 7.40 -8.10
C SER A 62 12.86 6.72 -7.49
N VAL A 63 12.80 6.69 -6.16
CA VAL A 63 11.65 6.25 -5.39
C VAL A 63 10.99 7.47 -4.76
N VAL A 64 9.68 7.61 -4.94
CA VAL A 64 8.89 8.69 -4.37
C VAL A 64 8.13 8.14 -3.18
N PHE A 65 8.37 8.69 -2.01
CA PHE A 65 7.58 8.42 -0.80
C PHE A 65 6.54 9.52 -0.70
N LEU A 66 5.28 9.13 -0.79
CA LEU A 66 4.15 10.04 -0.90
C LEU A 66 3.16 9.79 0.23
N ALA A 67 3.07 10.73 1.17
CA ALA A 67 2.02 10.78 2.16
C ALA A 67 0.91 11.71 1.66
N VAL A 68 -0.25 11.16 1.40
CA VAL A 68 -1.43 11.92 0.95
C VAL A 68 -2.39 12.17 2.10
N THR A 69 -3.31 13.10 1.94
CA THR A 69 -4.29 13.49 2.95
C THR A 69 -5.72 13.32 2.42
N LEU A 70 -6.71 13.42 3.30
CA LEU A 70 -8.13 13.41 2.96
C LEU A 70 -8.59 12.13 2.23
N GLU A 71 -8.03 11.00 2.60
CA GLU A 71 -8.48 9.70 2.10
C GLU A 71 -9.94 9.48 2.47
N GLU A 72 -10.27 9.59 3.75
CA GLU A 72 -11.61 9.45 4.35
C GLU A 72 -12.65 10.45 3.78
N SER A 73 -12.18 11.47 3.09
CA SER A 73 -13.03 12.47 2.43
C SER A 73 -13.20 12.21 0.93
N GLY A 74 -12.91 10.98 0.48
CA GLY A 74 -13.05 10.56 -0.91
C GLY A 74 -11.75 10.59 -1.71
N LEU A 75 -10.63 10.22 -1.09
CA LEU A 75 -9.32 10.05 -1.73
C LEU A 75 -8.80 11.36 -2.37
N LEU A 76 -9.09 12.50 -1.76
CA LEU A 76 -8.84 13.82 -2.39
C LEU A 76 -7.34 14.10 -2.59
N GLY A 77 -6.49 13.66 -1.65
CA GLY A 77 -5.05 13.87 -1.74
C GLY A 77 -4.41 13.13 -2.91
N SER A 78 -4.71 11.87 -3.08
CA SER A 78 -4.22 11.08 -4.21
C SER A 78 -4.83 11.54 -5.54
N ALA A 79 -6.11 11.93 -5.54
CA ALA A 79 -6.76 12.51 -6.72
C ALA A 79 -6.05 13.80 -7.16
N TYR A 80 -5.71 14.67 -6.20
CA TYR A 80 -4.95 15.90 -6.50
C TYR A 80 -3.57 15.58 -7.07
N TYR A 81 -2.83 14.62 -6.46
CA TYR A 81 -1.51 14.24 -6.97
C TYR A 81 -1.58 13.69 -8.40
N VAL A 82 -2.55 12.83 -8.68
CA VAL A 82 -2.72 12.23 -10.02
C VAL A 82 -3.08 13.28 -11.07
N ALA A 83 -3.87 14.29 -10.69
CA ALA A 83 -4.21 15.41 -11.56
C ALA A 83 -3.04 16.41 -11.74
N ASN A 84 -2.17 16.56 -10.74
CA ASN A 84 -1.04 17.50 -10.70
C ASN A 84 0.27 16.79 -10.32
N PRO A 85 0.72 15.78 -11.06
CA PRO A 85 1.82 14.94 -10.64
C PRO A 85 3.16 15.67 -10.72
N ILE A 86 3.96 15.59 -9.63
CA ILE A 86 5.34 16.11 -9.62
C ILE A 86 6.19 15.41 -10.69
N PHE A 87 5.93 14.11 -10.89
CA PHE A 87 6.57 13.31 -11.92
C PHE A 87 5.50 12.75 -12.87
N PRO A 88 5.70 12.82 -14.19
CA PRO A 88 4.71 12.34 -15.15
C PRO A 88 4.27 10.89 -14.88
N LEU A 89 2.97 10.63 -14.86
CA LEU A 89 2.43 9.29 -14.62
C LEU A 89 2.92 8.27 -15.64
N ALA A 90 3.15 8.68 -16.90
CA ALA A 90 3.75 7.85 -17.93
C ALA A 90 5.17 7.36 -17.57
N LYS A 91 5.87 8.05 -16.67
CA LYS A 91 7.22 7.69 -16.17
C LYS A 91 7.17 6.98 -14.82
N THR A 92 5.99 6.87 -14.23
CA THR A 92 5.76 6.16 -12.97
C THR A 92 5.60 4.68 -13.26
N VAL A 93 6.48 3.86 -12.70
CA VAL A 93 6.52 2.41 -12.96
C VAL A 93 5.36 1.72 -12.28
N ALA A 94 5.16 2.00 -10.99
CA ALA A 94 4.14 1.39 -10.15
C ALA A 94 3.81 2.32 -8.97
N ALA A 95 2.66 2.09 -8.35
CA ALA A 95 2.28 2.63 -7.06
C ALA A 95 2.08 1.47 -6.07
N LEU A 96 2.76 1.51 -4.93
CA LEU A 96 2.61 0.54 -3.85
C LEU A 96 1.90 1.21 -2.69
N ASN A 97 0.72 0.74 -2.34
CA ASN A 97 -0.14 1.33 -1.33
C ASN A 97 -0.08 0.58 -0.01
N MET A 98 0.10 1.32 1.07
CA MET A 98 0.08 0.81 2.44
C MET A 98 -1.02 1.51 3.23
N ASP A 99 -2.04 0.74 3.57
CA ASP A 99 -3.21 1.22 4.28
C ASP A 99 -3.58 0.18 5.32
N ALA A 100 -3.35 0.53 6.57
CA ALA A 100 -3.36 -0.35 7.74
C ALA A 100 -2.34 -1.51 7.66
N ILE A 101 -1.21 -1.35 8.36
CA ILE A 101 -0.19 -2.40 8.50
C ILE A 101 -0.49 -3.26 9.72
N SER A 102 -0.32 -4.58 9.59
CA SER A 102 -0.71 -5.59 10.58
C SER A 102 -0.27 -5.28 12.02
N TRP A 103 -1.22 -5.40 12.93
CA TRP A 103 -0.95 -5.59 14.36
C TRP A 103 -1.19 -7.06 14.71
N GLY A 104 -0.15 -7.73 15.11
CA GLY A 104 -0.18 -9.15 15.46
C GLY A 104 1.11 -9.83 15.09
N GLY A 105 1.15 -11.14 15.30
CA GLY A 105 2.26 -11.97 14.91
C GLY A 105 2.42 -12.09 13.40
N PRO A 106 3.53 -12.68 12.94
CA PRO A 106 3.74 -12.99 11.54
C PRO A 106 2.67 -13.96 11.02
N THR A 107 2.25 -13.77 9.76
CA THR A 107 1.22 -14.58 9.11
C THR A 107 1.81 -15.48 8.03
N LYS A 108 1.07 -16.57 7.69
CA LYS A 108 1.40 -17.47 6.56
C LYS A 108 0.76 -17.02 5.26
N ASP A 109 0.00 -15.95 5.29
CA ASP A 109 -0.69 -15.39 4.12
C ASP A 109 -0.57 -13.86 4.06
N VAL A 110 -0.86 -13.31 2.90
CA VAL A 110 -1.06 -11.89 2.66
C VAL A 110 -2.23 -11.74 1.68
N THR A 111 -3.09 -10.78 1.92
CA THR A 111 -4.24 -10.53 1.05
C THR A 111 -3.90 -9.47 0.00
N VAL A 112 -4.21 -9.74 -1.27
CA VAL A 112 -4.15 -8.73 -2.33
C VAL A 112 -5.57 -8.24 -2.63
N VAL A 113 -5.72 -6.93 -2.71
CA VAL A 113 -6.98 -6.29 -3.08
C VAL A 113 -6.97 -6.05 -4.60
N GLY A 114 -8.05 -6.46 -5.28
CA GLY A 114 -8.13 -6.41 -6.73
C GLY A 114 -7.29 -7.51 -7.42
N HIS A 115 -7.37 -8.74 -6.91
CA HIS A 115 -6.68 -9.90 -7.45
C HIS A 115 -6.94 -10.09 -8.95
N GLY A 116 -5.87 -10.39 -9.72
CA GLY A 116 -5.96 -10.56 -11.16
C GLY A 116 -5.86 -9.24 -11.95
N ALA A 117 -5.48 -8.13 -11.31
CA ALA A 117 -5.49 -6.82 -11.97
C ALA A 117 -4.20 -6.51 -12.74
N SER A 118 -3.04 -6.82 -12.20
CA SER A 118 -1.76 -6.38 -12.76
C SER A 118 -0.60 -7.35 -12.55
N GLU A 119 0.44 -7.21 -13.36
CA GLU A 119 1.71 -7.94 -13.24
C GLU A 119 2.45 -7.68 -11.91
N LEU A 120 2.02 -6.71 -11.09
CA LEU A 120 2.59 -6.48 -9.75
C LEU A 120 2.30 -7.65 -8.81
N GLU A 121 1.30 -8.45 -9.09
CA GLU A 121 0.99 -9.66 -8.32
C GLU A 121 2.07 -10.76 -8.48
N GLU A 122 2.81 -10.78 -9.60
CA GLU A 122 3.94 -11.67 -9.79
C GLU A 122 5.08 -11.32 -8.81
N TYR A 123 5.33 -10.03 -8.61
CA TYR A 123 6.30 -9.53 -7.62
C TYR A 123 5.85 -9.88 -6.21
N LEU A 124 4.57 -9.63 -5.91
CA LEU A 124 3.98 -9.95 -4.62
C LEU A 124 4.11 -11.46 -4.32
N ALA A 125 3.75 -12.32 -5.26
CA ALA A 125 3.82 -13.77 -5.09
C ALA A 125 5.26 -14.24 -4.86
N SER A 126 6.22 -13.71 -5.64
CA SER A 126 7.64 -14.06 -5.51
C SER A 126 8.21 -13.65 -4.15
N GLU A 127 7.93 -12.43 -3.68
CA GLU A 127 8.47 -11.96 -2.40
C GLU A 127 7.71 -12.55 -1.19
N ALA A 128 6.40 -12.82 -1.32
CA ALA A 128 5.64 -13.54 -0.30
C ALA A 128 6.18 -14.97 -0.11
N GLN A 129 6.51 -15.66 -1.20
CA GLN A 129 7.13 -16.99 -1.12
C GLN A 129 8.46 -16.99 -0.35
N ARG A 130 9.27 -15.93 -0.46
CA ARG A 130 10.52 -15.79 0.30
C ARG A 130 10.31 -15.65 1.82
N GLN A 131 9.10 -15.25 2.20
CA GLN A 131 8.65 -15.17 3.59
C GLN A 131 7.83 -16.40 4.02
N ASP A 132 7.79 -17.47 3.23
CA ASP A 132 6.92 -18.62 3.43
C ASP A 132 5.46 -18.23 3.60
N ARG A 133 4.99 -17.28 2.77
CA ARG A 133 3.62 -16.79 2.72
C ARG A 133 2.97 -17.12 1.38
N ILE A 134 1.65 -17.30 1.42
CA ILE A 134 0.81 -17.40 0.23
C ILE A 134 0.02 -16.12 0.01
N VAL A 135 -0.13 -15.73 -1.25
CA VAL A 135 -1.02 -14.62 -1.61
C VAL A 135 -2.44 -15.15 -1.71
N LYS A 136 -3.37 -14.51 -1.00
CA LYS A 136 -4.80 -14.80 -1.07
C LYS A 136 -5.53 -13.61 -1.69
N PRO A 137 -6.57 -13.83 -2.52
CA PRO A 137 -7.47 -12.75 -2.91
C PRO A 137 -8.24 -12.23 -1.70
N GLU A 138 -8.74 -11.00 -1.78
CA GLU A 138 -9.67 -10.50 -0.76
C GLU A 138 -10.93 -11.38 -0.71
N PRO A 139 -11.42 -11.70 0.50
CA PRO A 139 -12.52 -12.68 0.65
C PRO A 139 -13.89 -12.13 0.23
N THR A 140 -14.04 -10.82 0.16
CA THR A 140 -15.30 -10.12 -0.10
C THR A 140 -15.12 -8.96 -1.08
N PRO A 141 -14.74 -9.23 -2.36
CA PRO A 141 -14.48 -8.19 -3.35
C PRO A 141 -15.72 -7.33 -3.64
N GLU A 142 -16.92 -7.87 -3.40
CA GLU A 142 -18.21 -7.14 -3.50
C GLU A 142 -18.32 -5.97 -2.53
N ASN A 143 -17.52 -5.94 -1.47
CA ASN A 143 -17.44 -4.80 -0.55
C ASN A 143 -16.70 -3.61 -1.16
N GLY A 144 -16.05 -3.79 -2.32
CA GLY A 144 -15.44 -2.73 -3.10
C GLY A 144 -14.23 -2.08 -2.44
N PHE A 145 -13.44 -2.81 -1.67
CA PHE A 145 -12.23 -2.29 -1.03
C PHE A 145 -11.22 -1.73 -2.02
N PHE A 146 -11.18 -2.26 -3.24
CA PHE A 146 -10.34 -1.72 -4.31
C PHE A 146 -10.59 -0.23 -4.59
N PHE A 147 -11.82 0.25 -4.39
CA PHE A 147 -12.23 1.63 -4.68
C PHE A 147 -12.11 2.57 -3.48
N ARG A 148 -11.62 2.08 -2.34
CA ARG A 148 -11.67 2.78 -1.05
C ARG A 148 -10.30 3.15 -0.49
N SER A 149 -9.23 3.06 -1.27
CA SER A 149 -7.90 3.48 -0.86
C SER A 149 -7.16 4.18 -2.00
N ASP A 150 -6.12 4.91 -1.69
CA ASP A 150 -5.44 5.87 -2.57
C ASP A 150 -4.83 5.26 -3.84
N HIS A 151 -4.53 3.96 -3.86
CA HIS A 151 -4.07 3.25 -5.07
C HIS A 151 -5.04 3.39 -6.23
N PHE A 152 -6.33 3.53 -5.95
CA PHE A 152 -7.37 3.61 -6.97
C PHE A 152 -7.22 4.83 -7.88
N ASN A 153 -6.83 5.99 -7.35
CA ASN A 153 -6.58 7.16 -8.19
C ASN A 153 -5.39 6.96 -9.13
N PHE A 154 -4.33 6.27 -8.68
CA PHE A 154 -3.22 5.89 -9.55
C PHE A 154 -3.66 4.91 -10.63
N ALA A 155 -4.49 3.92 -10.29
CA ALA A 155 -5.08 2.99 -11.25
C ALA A 155 -5.89 3.72 -12.32
N LYS A 156 -6.77 4.64 -11.95
CA LYS A 156 -7.50 5.51 -12.90
C LYS A 156 -6.56 6.32 -13.79
N GLY A 157 -5.42 6.76 -13.26
CA GLY A 157 -4.36 7.42 -14.02
C GLY A 157 -3.54 6.50 -14.91
N GLY A 158 -3.82 5.19 -14.89
CA GLY A 158 -3.15 4.17 -15.68
C GLY A 158 -1.86 3.62 -15.05
N VAL A 159 -1.45 4.08 -13.86
CA VAL A 159 -0.28 3.54 -13.16
C VAL A 159 -0.65 2.21 -12.51
N PRO A 160 0.05 1.10 -12.82
CA PRO A 160 -0.17 -0.15 -12.12
C PRO A 160 0.00 0.04 -10.62
N ALA A 161 -0.98 -0.40 -9.86
CA ALA A 161 -1.03 -0.18 -8.42
C ALA A 161 -1.21 -1.51 -7.68
N LEU A 162 -0.50 -1.66 -6.56
CA LEU A 162 -0.59 -2.82 -5.68
C LEU A 162 -1.08 -2.35 -4.31
N TYR A 163 -2.13 -2.97 -3.84
CA TYR A 163 -2.66 -2.80 -2.50
C TYR A 163 -2.76 -4.15 -1.81
N ILE A 164 -2.07 -4.28 -0.69
CA ILE A 164 -2.13 -5.47 0.17
C ILE A 164 -2.85 -5.16 1.46
N LYS A 165 -3.50 -6.18 2.00
CA LYS A 165 -4.08 -6.16 3.35
C LYS A 165 -3.47 -7.24 4.22
N LEU A 166 -3.75 -7.13 5.50
CA LEU A 166 -3.30 -8.04 6.55
C LEU A 166 -3.57 -9.49 6.18
N GLY A 167 -2.58 -10.34 6.42
CA GLY A 167 -2.81 -11.77 6.51
C GLY A 167 -3.58 -12.12 7.78
N VAL A 168 -4.33 -13.19 7.76
CA VAL A 168 -5.14 -13.65 8.92
C VAL A 168 -4.69 -15.01 9.45
N ASP A 169 -3.87 -15.76 8.73
CA ASP A 169 -3.34 -17.04 9.21
C ASP A 169 -2.09 -16.80 10.07
N ASP A 170 -2.30 -16.43 11.33
CA ASP A 170 -1.22 -16.20 12.30
C ASP A 170 -0.39 -17.47 12.49
N ARG A 171 0.95 -17.35 12.45
CA ARG A 171 1.86 -18.49 12.52
C ARG A 171 1.81 -19.25 13.84
N GLU A 172 1.49 -18.57 14.92
CA GLU A 172 1.47 -19.11 16.28
C GLU A 172 0.06 -19.52 16.71
N LYS A 173 -0.96 -18.73 16.32
CA LYS A 173 -2.34 -18.84 16.84
C LYS A 173 -3.37 -19.32 15.79
N GLY A 174 -2.98 -19.35 14.50
CA GLY A 174 -3.81 -19.85 13.42
C GLY A 174 -4.81 -18.84 12.85
N GLU A 175 -5.48 -19.27 11.78
CA GLU A 175 -6.34 -18.41 10.95
C GLU A 175 -7.61 -17.95 11.68
N GLU A 176 -8.22 -18.81 12.49
CA GLU A 176 -9.43 -18.49 13.23
C GLU A 176 -9.20 -17.33 14.22
N TRP A 177 -8.07 -17.37 14.92
CA TRP A 177 -7.68 -16.30 15.83
C TRP A 177 -7.46 -14.98 15.06
N GLY A 178 -6.72 -15.01 13.94
CA GLY A 178 -6.46 -13.79 13.17
C GLY A 178 -7.72 -13.17 12.59
N ARG A 179 -8.67 -14.00 12.11
CA ARG A 179 -9.99 -13.53 11.68
C ARG A 179 -10.79 -12.90 12.82
N ALA A 180 -10.72 -13.49 14.01
CA ALA A 180 -11.38 -12.93 15.19
C ALA A 180 -10.79 -11.57 15.58
N GLN A 181 -9.45 -11.41 15.53
CA GLN A 181 -8.79 -10.12 15.81
C GLN A 181 -9.18 -9.05 14.81
N LEU A 182 -9.23 -9.38 13.51
CA LEU A 182 -9.66 -8.44 12.49
C LEU A 182 -11.11 -8.01 12.66
N ALA A 183 -11.99 -8.96 13.00
CA ALA A 183 -13.41 -8.68 13.27
C ALA A 183 -13.57 -7.81 14.53
N GLU A 184 -12.79 -8.07 15.57
CA GLU A 184 -12.79 -7.28 16.81
C GLU A 184 -12.34 -5.84 16.55
N PHE A 185 -11.22 -5.65 15.83
CA PHE A 185 -10.76 -4.32 15.42
C PHE A 185 -11.82 -3.58 14.62
N THR A 186 -12.38 -4.23 13.60
CA THR A 186 -13.41 -3.62 12.75
C THR A 186 -14.63 -3.19 13.55
N LYS A 187 -15.04 -4.00 14.52
CA LYS A 187 -16.20 -3.71 15.37
C LYS A 187 -15.92 -2.60 16.39
N ASN A 188 -14.75 -2.60 17.02
CA ASN A 188 -14.51 -1.81 18.21
C ASN A 188 -13.68 -0.55 17.96
N ASP A 189 -12.73 -0.57 17.03
CA ASP A 189 -11.70 0.46 16.89
C ASP A 189 -11.70 1.16 15.52
N TYR A 190 -12.02 0.44 14.43
CA TYR A 190 -11.98 0.98 13.07
C TYR A 190 -12.84 2.24 12.92
N HIS A 191 -12.25 3.34 12.47
CA HIS A 191 -12.83 4.67 12.35
C HIS A 191 -13.40 5.22 13.67
N LYS A 192 -12.76 4.90 14.81
CA LYS A 192 -13.19 5.36 16.14
C LYS A 192 -12.02 5.97 16.92
N PRO A 193 -12.32 6.80 17.96
CA PRO A 193 -11.30 7.31 18.84
C PRO A 193 -10.48 6.24 19.57
N SER A 194 -11.03 5.03 19.70
CA SER A 194 -10.35 3.89 20.35
C SER A 194 -9.24 3.24 19.50
N ASP A 195 -9.07 3.62 18.22
CA ASP A 195 -7.91 3.21 17.42
C ASP A 195 -6.67 3.96 17.90
N GLU A 196 -6.10 3.47 19.00
CA GLU A 196 -4.95 4.06 19.69
C GLU A 196 -3.79 3.08 19.77
N PHE A 197 -2.57 3.62 19.73
CA PHE A 197 -1.38 2.82 20.01
C PHE A 197 -1.35 2.41 21.48
N ARG A 198 -1.26 1.11 21.74
CA ARG A 198 -1.19 0.54 23.09
C ARG A 198 0.17 -0.11 23.31
N PRO A 199 0.86 0.16 24.43
CA PRO A 199 2.10 -0.52 24.77
C PRO A 199 1.93 -2.05 24.76
N GLY A 200 2.89 -2.76 24.18
CA GLY A 200 2.87 -4.23 24.10
C GLY A 200 2.14 -4.79 22.88
N ILE A 201 1.67 -3.95 21.95
CA ILE A 201 1.19 -4.42 20.65
C ILE A 201 2.30 -5.20 19.93
N ASP A 202 1.97 -6.38 19.44
CA ASP A 202 2.86 -7.16 18.58
C ASP A 202 2.91 -6.53 17.18
N VAL A 203 4.08 -6.02 16.79
CA VAL A 203 4.30 -5.38 15.50
C VAL A 203 5.04 -6.29 14.51
N ARG A 204 5.34 -7.54 14.88
CA ARG A 204 6.14 -8.45 14.04
C ARG A 204 5.48 -8.74 12.70
N GLY A 205 4.15 -8.88 12.67
CA GLY A 205 3.39 -9.02 11.42
C GLY A 205 3.49 -7.79 10.53
N GLY A 206 3.40 -6.60 11.13
CA GLY A 206 3.60 -5.34 10.42
C GLY A 206 5.00 -5.20 9.82
N LEU A 207 6.03 -5.60 10.55
CA LEU A 207 7.40 -5.61 10.01
C LEU A 207 7.55 -6.59 8.84
N GLN A 208 6.85 -7.73 8.87
CA GLN A 208 6.81 -8.69 7.77
C GLN A 208 6.18 -8.06 6.50
N ASP A 209 5.09 -7.31 6.64
CA ASP A 209 4.44 -6.62 5.53
C ASP A 209 5.28 -5.44 5.00
N ILE A 210 5.93 -4.68 5.88
CA ILE A 210 6.86 -3.60 5.52
C ILE A 210 8.03 -4.15 4.71
N GLU A 211 8.64 -5.26 5.15
CA GLU A 211 9.73 -5.90 4.42
C GLU A 211 9.26 -6.40 3.05
N LEU A 212 8.08 -6.98 2.96
CA LEU A 212 7.48 -7.41 1.70
C LEU A 212 7.37 -6.26 0.71
N MET A 213 6.77 -5.14 1.12
CA MET A 213 6.60 -3.96 0.28
C MET A 213 7.94 -3.29 -0.07
N GLN A 214 8.88 -3.26 0.87
CA GLN A 214 10.24 -2.77 0.65
C GLN A 214 10.96 -3.56 -0.44
N ARG A 215 10.89 -4.90 -0.40
CA ARG A 215 11.54 -5.78 -1.39
C ARG A 215 10.91 -5.65 -2.78
N ILE A 216 9.58 -5.59 -2.87
CA ILE A 216 8.88 -5.36 -4.13
C ILE A 216 9.31 -3.99 -4.71
N GLY A 217 9.27 -2.94 -3.91
CA GLY A 217 9.69 -1.61 -4.34
C GLY A 217 11.18 -1.57 -4.75
N TRP A 218 12.04 -2.29 -4.05
CA TRP A 218 13.46 -2.42 -4.39
C TRP A 218 13.66 -3.09 -5.74
N GLN A 219 12.96 -4.20 -6.00
CA GLN A 219 13.02 -4.90 -7.28
C GLN A 219 12.56 -3.99 -8.42
N LEU A 220 11.41 -3.34 -8.27
CA LEU A 220 10.89 -2.36 -9.24
C LEU A 220 11.84 -1.18 -9.47
N ALA A 221 12.59 -0.77 -8.46
CA ALA A 221 13.53 0.33 -8.56
C ALA A 221 14.85 -0.03 -9.27
N ASN A 222 15.16 -1.33 -9.41
CA ASN A 222 16.45 -1.79 -9.94
C ASN A 222 16.35 -2.60 -11.23
N GLU A 223 15.16 -3.03 -11.65
CA GLU A 223 14.99 -3.80 -12.88
C GLU A 223 14.59 -2.92 -14.08
N ARG A 224 14.79 -3.45 -15.30
CA ARG A 224 14.41 -2.75 -16.53
C ARG A 224 12.95 -2.95 -16.91
N ARG A 225 12.30 -3.99 -16.40
CA ARG A 225 10.90 -4.30 -16.65
C ARG A 225 10.00 -3.15 -16.21
N PHE A 226 8.91 -2.98 -16.93
CA PHE A 226 7.87 -1.99 -16.65
C PHE A 226 6.56 -2.75 -16.52
N PRO A 227 6.18 -3.16 -15.32
CA PRO A 227 4.96 -3.96 -15.12
C PRO A 227 3.74 -3.21 -15.64
N ASN A 228 2.75 -3.95 -16.09
CA ASN A 228 1.54 -3.40 -16.66
C ASN A 228 0.29 -4.03 -16.00
N TRP A 229 -0.85 -3.47 -16.31
CA TRP A 229 -2.13 -4.10 -16.06
C TRP A 229 -2.29 -5.32 -16.98
N TYR A 230 -2.98 -6.34 -16.52
CA TYR A 230 -3.34 -7.47 -17.39
C TYR A 230 -4.25 -7.01 -18.54
N PRO A 231 -4.31 -7.73 -19.66
CA PRO A 231 -5.01 -7.26 -20.87
C PRO A 231 -6.51 -6.98 -20.68
N ASP A 232 -7.15 -7.70 -19.76
CA ASP A 232 -8.58 -7.60 -19.43
C ASP A 232 -8.88 -6.59 -18.33
N SER A 233 -7.85 -5.97 -17.74
CA SER A 233 -8.02 -4.93 -16.73
C SER A 233 -8.60 -3.65 -17.34
N GLU A 234 -9.61 -3.07 -16.68
CA GLU A 234 -10.22 -1.79 -17.08
C GLU A 234 -9.21 -0.62 -17.14
N PHE A 235 -8.12 -0.71 -16.38
CA PHE A 235 -7.09 0.34 -16.31
C PHE A 235 -6.03 0.22 -17.41
N ARG A 236 -5.98 -0.91 -18.13
CA ARG A 236 -4.98 -1.16 -19.17
C ARG A 236 -5.00 -0.09 -20.26
N ALA A 237 -6.16 0.26 -20.76
CA ALA A 237 -6.29 1.26 -21.82
C ALA A 237 -5.79 2.66 -21.40
N ALA A 238 -5.96 3.03 -20.13
CA ALA A 238 -5.43 4.30 -19.60
C ALA A 238 -3.89 4.28 -19.58
N ARG A 239 -3.28 3.14 -19.20
CA ARG A 239 -1.83 2.95 -19.21
C ARG A 239 -1.25 3.05 -20.61
N ASP A 240 -1.82 2.31 -21.55
CA ASP A 240 -1.34 2.27 -22.92
C ASP A 240 -1.39 3.67 -23.57
N ARG A 241 -2.46 4.43 -23.34
CA ARG A 241 -2.54 5.84 -23.78
C ARG A 241 -1.48 6.73 -23.13
N SER A 242 -1.13 6.50 -21.87
CA SER A 242 -0.11 7.29 -21.18
C SER A 242 1.30 7.04 -21.71
N LEU A 243 1.58 5.79 -22.13
CA LEU A 243 2.89 5.38 -22.66
C LEU A 243 3.10 5.77 -24.11
N ALA A 244 2.03 6.02 -24.87
CA ALA A 244 2.08 6.40 -26.29
C ALA A 244 2.37 7.90 -26.50
N ARG A 245 2.38 8.71 -25.45
CA ARG A 245 2.69 10.16 -25.45
C ARG A 245 4.15 10.40 -25.10
#